data_83e0d7ee09a782d10be8d6f3d42662f5
#
_entry.id   83e0d7ee09a782d10be8d6f3d42662f5
#
_cell.length_a   1.000
_cell.length_b   1.000
_cell.length_c   1.000
_cell.angle_alpha   90.00
_cell.angle_beta   90.00
_cell.angle_gamma   90.00
#
_symmetry.space_group_name_H-M   'P 1'
#
loop_
_entity.id
_entity.type
_entity.pdbx_description
1 polymer ?
#
loop_
_entity_poly.entity_id
_entity_poly.type
_entity_poly.pdbx_seq_one_letter_code
_entity_poly.pdbx_strand_id
1 'polypeptide(L)'
;VLILPTLEEARKEQNRKNPLYVSGSNDWRKKREFIDYTSSSVTTAGKKEFLYGRFEIKARIPAAKGACPAIWTLGSNMEWPSCGEIDIMEYYQIKGTPHILANAAWGTDRQWHAKWDSQATPYSHFTDKDPDWASKFHIWRMDWDEEAIKLYLDDELLNEIPLSSTRNGSIGKGTNPFTKPQYLLLNLAIGGINGGPIDEAALPMKYEIDYVRVYQKEKGIASGKVWRDTDGNVINAHGGGILFHEGKYYWFGEHRPESGFV
;
A
#
# COMPACT_ATOMS: atom_id res chain seq x y z
N VAL A 1 20.92 -0.09 -1.67
CA VAL A 1 20.09 0.35 -2.81
C VAL A 1 19.65 -0.89 -3.55
N LEU A 2 18.37 -1.16 -3.57
CA LEU A 2 17.81 -2.18 -4.43
C LEU A 2 17.61 -1.54 -5.80
N ILE A 3 18.50 -1.80 -6.74
CA ILE A 3 18.27 -1.56 -8.15
C ILE A 3 17.67 -2.84 -8.67
N LEU A 4 16.50 -2.77 -9.28
CA LEU A 4 15.86 -3.90 -9.94
C LEU A 4 16.11 -3.77 -11.47
N PRO A 5 17.35 -3.92 -11.98
CA PRO A 5 17.63 -3.61 -13.38
C PRO A 5 16.87 -4.52 -14.34
N THR A 6 16.66 -5.77 -13.95
CA THR A 6 15.82 -6.70 -14.70
C THR A 6 14.35 -6.58 -14.34
N LEU A 7 14.05 -5.96 -13.21
CA LEU A 7 12.75 -5.80 -12.61
C LEU A 7 12.31 -4.33 -12.57
N GLU A 8 13.22 -3.38 -12.79
CA GLU A 8 13.01 -1.93 -12.70
C GLU A 8 13.17 -1.20 -14.02
N GLU A 9 13.84 -1.82 -14.99
CA GLU A 9 13.98 -1.23 -16.32
C GLU A 9 12.78 -1.59 -17.17
N ALA A 10 12.06 -0.59 -17.63
CA ALA A 10 11.13 -0.74 -18.72
C ALA A 10 11.92 -0.79 -20.02
N ARG A 11 11.73 -1.84 -20.81
CA ARG A 11 12.41 -2.06 -22.08
C ARG A 11 11.42 -2.17 -23.20
N LYS A 12 11.80 -1.69 -24.38
CA LYS A 12 11.10 -2.01 -25.60
C LYS A 12 11.56 -3.38 -26.09
N GLU A 13 10.66 -4.35 -26.09
CA GLU A 13 10.87 -5.68 -26.68
C GLU A 13 10.00 -5.83 -27.93
N GLN A 14 10.60 -5.54 -29.07
CA GLN A 14 9.89 -5.67 -30.35
C GLN A 14 9.56 -7.15 -30.64
N ASN A 15 8.34 -7.40 -31.09
CA ASN A 15 7.86 -8.70 -31.54
C ASN A 15 7.84 -9.80 -30.46
N ARG A 16 7.91 -9.47 -29.17
CA ARG A 16 7.68 -10.48 -28.15
C ARG A 16 6.22 -10.90 -28.11
N LYS A 17 5.97 -12.17 -28.34
CA LYS A 17 4.60 -12.71 -28.33
C LYS A 17 4.06 -12.72 -26.90
N ASN A 18 2.84 -12.23 -26.73
CA ASN A 18 2.13 -12.29 -25.46
C ASN A 18 1.69 -13.74 -25.17
N PRO A 19 2.21 -14.41 -24.13
CA PRO A 19 1.85 -15.79 -23.82
C PRO A 19 0.39 -15.95 -23.40
N LEU A 20 -0.28 -14.85 -23.02
CA LEU A 20 -1.68 -14.84 -22.64
C LEU A 20 -2.62 -14.46 -23.79
N TYR A 21 -2.10 -14.21 -24.99
CA TYR A 21 -2.91 -13.76 -26.13
C TYR A 21 -4.04 -14.72 -26.47
N VAL A 22 -5.24 -14.17 -26.60
CA VAL A 22 -6.43 -14.85 -27.09
C VAL A 22 -7.10 -13.95 -28.11
N SER A 23 -7.16 -14.39 -29.36
CA SER A 23 -7.80 -13.65 -30.45
C SER A 23 -9.26 -13.34 -30.12
N GLY A 24 -9.67 -12.09 -30.32
CA GLY A 24 -11.05 -11.64 -30.01
C GLY A 24 -11.36 -11.42 -28.52
N SER A 25 -10.40 -11.58 -27.63
CA SER A 25 -10.60 -11.32 -26.20
C SER A 25 -10.77 -9.83 -25.91
N ASN A 26 -11.74 -9.49 -25.05
CA ASN A 26 -11.89 -8.14 -24.48
C ASN A 26 -11.03 -7.91 -23.22
N ASP A 27 -10.41 -8.96 -22.67
CA ASP A 27 -9.49 -8.85 -21.53
C ASP A 27 -8.22 -8.11 -21.99
N TRP A 28 -7.93 -6.98 -21.36
CA TRP A 28 -6.79 -6.14 -21.70
C TRP A 28 -5.43 -6.88 -21.66
N ARG A 29 -5.31 -7.92 -20.84
CA ARG A 29 -4.12 -8.78 -20.72
C ARG A 29 -3.96 -9.73 -21.92
N LYS A 30 -5.06 -10.07 -22.59
CA LYS A 30 -5.12 -11.10 -23.61
C LYS A 30 -5.33 -10.58 -25.02
N LYS A 31 -5.78 -9.32 -25.16
CA LYS A 31 -6.17 -8.75 -26.45
C LYS A 31 -5.02 -8.36 -27.37
N ARG A 32 -3.80 -8.20 -26.84
CA ARG A 32 -2.61 -7.86 -27.62
C ARG A 32 -1.82 -9.12 -27.97
N GLU A 33 -1.53 -9.33 -29.22
CA GLU A 33 -0.72 -10.47 -29.67
C GLU A 33 0.76 -10.29 -29.30
N PHE A 34 1.27 -9.07 -29.39
CA PHE A 34 2.66 -8.75 -29.09
C PHE A 34 2.75 -7.76 -27.94
N ILE A 35 3.87 -7.85 -27.22
CA ILE A 35 4.25 -6.97 -26.13
C ILE A 35 5.30 -6.00 -26.67
N ASP A 36 5.00 -4.69 -26.62
CA ASP A 36 5.93 -3.66 -27.07
C ASP A 36 6.96 -3.32 -25.99
N TYR A 37 6.56 -3.40 -24.72
CA TYR A 37 7.37 -3.02 -23.56
C TYR A 37 7.26 -4.05 -22.46
N THR A 38 8.35 -4.23 -21.71
CA THR A 38 8.35 -4.99 -20.45
C THR A 38 8.61 -4.06 -19.30
N SER A 39 8.07 -4.41 -18.13
CA SER A 39 8.32 -3.72 -16.89
C SER A 39 8.22 -4.69 -15.71
N SER A 40 8.22 -4.17 -14.49
CA SER A 40 8.38 -5.01 -13.32
C SER A 40 7.44 -4.65 -12.19
N SER A 41 7.12 -5.66 -11.40
CA SER A 41 6.38 -5.55 -10.15
C SER A 41 7.03 -6.44 -9.09
N VAL A 42 7.19 -5.90 -7.90
CA VAL A 42 7.66 -6.62 -6.70
C VAL A 42 6.55 -6.59 -5.68
N THR A 43 6.31 -7.72 -5.02
CA THR A 43 5.20 -7.84 -4.08
C THR A 43 5.54 -8.72 -2.89
N THR A 44 4.90 -8.44 -1.75
CA THR A 44 4.93 -9.31 -0.56
C THR A 44 3.76 -10.29 -0.52
N ALA A 45 2.93 -10.35 -1.56
CA ALA A 45 1.79 -11.27 -1.65
C ALA A 45 2.21 -12.73 -1.39
N GLY A 46 1.46 -13.44 -0.56
CA GLY A 46 1.73 -14.82 -0.18
C GLY A 46 2.98 -15.01 0.70
N LYS A 47 3.64 -13.92 1.11
CA LYS A 47 4.84 -13.95 1.96
C LYS A 47 4.66 -13.16 3.25
N LYS A 48 4.22 -11.91 3.15
CA LYS A 48 4.01 -11.02 4.28
C LYS A 48 2.88 -10.06 4.03
N GLU A 49 1.97 -9.99 5.00
CA GLU A 49 0.90 -9.00 5.08
C GLU A 49 1.05 -8.20 6.36
N PHE A 50 0.54 -6.99 6.34
CA PHE A 50 0.63 -6.04 7.44
C PHE A 50 -0.77 -5.52 7.77
N LEU A 51 -1.08 -5.41 9.03
CA LEU A 51 -2.24 -4.68 9.52
C LEU A 51 -1.73 -3.53 10.37
N TYR A 52 -2.01 -2.31 9.92
CA TYR A 52 -1.55 -1.07 10.54
C TYR A 52 -0.03 -0.91 10.57
N GLY A 53 0.42 0.27 10.90
CA GLY A 53 1.82 0.62 11.07
C GLY A 53 2.24 1.83 10.26
N ARG A 54 3.50 2.21 10.42
CA ARG A 54 4.17 3.18 9.57
C ARG A 54 4.95 2.46 8.51
N PHE A 55 4.68 2.79 7.26
CA PHE A 55 5.43 2.34 6.08
C PHE A 55 6.28 3.50 5.59
N GLU A 56 7.57 3.25 5.41
CA GLU A 56 8.51 4.21 4.83
C GLU A 56 9.22 3.55 3.67
N ILE A 57 9.03 4.08 2.49
CA ILE A 57 9.68 3.64 1.27
C ILE A 57 10.53 4.79 0.75
N LYS A 58 11.85 4.64 0.79
CA LYS A 58 12.76 5.62 0.21
C LYS A 58 13.05 5.23 -1.23
N ALA A 59 12.54 6.04 -2.15
CA ALA A 59 12.60 5.72 -3.57
C ALA A 59 12.76 6.97 -4.43
N ARG A 60 13.37 6.75 -5.61
CA ARG A 60 13.44 7.71 -6.71
C ARG A 60 12.66 7.14 -7.88
N ILE A 61 11.61 7.86 -8.29
CA ILE A 61 10.70 7.43 -9.35
C ILE A 61 11.11 8.00 -10.70
N PRO A 62 10.88 7.28 -11.80
CA PRO A 62 11.00 7.86 -13.14
C PRO A 62 9.80 8.79 -13.40
N ALA A 63 10.08 10.06 -13.68
CA ALA A 63 9.06 11.06 -13.97
C ALA A 63 8.95 11.35 -15.50
N ALA A 64 9.20 10.33 -16.31
CA ALA A 64 9.10 10.43 -17.75
C ALA A 64 7.67 10.25 -18.25
N LYS A 65 7.36 10.79 -19.43
CA LYS A 65 6.08 10.56 -20.08
C LYS A 65 5.90 9.09 -20.42
N GLY A 66 4.78 8.54 -20.02
CA GLY A 66 4.50 7.11 -20.15
C GLY A 66 4.89 6.27 -18.94
N ALA A 67 5.68 6.79 -18.01
CA ALA A 67 5.94 6.11 -16.73
C ALA A 67 4.72 6.17 -15.82
N CYS A 68 4.48 5.09 -15.07
CA CYS A 68 3.43 4.99 -14.08
C CYS A 68 3.94 4.13 -12.90
N PRO A 69 4.94 4.64 -12.15
CA PRO A 69 5.39 3.98 -10.93
C PRO A 69 4.34 4.06 -9.84
N ALA A 70 4.26 3.00 -9.01
CA ALA A 70 3.35 2.95 -7.88
C ALA A 70 3.97 2.25 -6.66
N ILE A 71 3.56 2.71 -5.49
CA ILE A 71 3.75 2.09 -4.18
C ILE A 71 2.36 1.96 -3.57
N TRP A 72 1.88 0.76 -3.39
CA TRP A 72 0.51 0.53 -3.00
C TRP A 72 0.32 -0.77 -2.22
N THR A 73 -0.85 -0.94 -1.64
CA THR A 73 -1.20 -2.15 -0.90
C THR A 73 -2.56 -2.68 -1.33
N LEU A 74 -2.75 -4.00 -1.23
CA LEU A 74 -4.02 -4.68 -1.46
C LEU A 74 -4.32 -5.67 -0.34
N GLY A 75 -5.59 -5.79 0.00
CA GLY A 75 -6.07 -6.88 0.84
C GLY A 75 -6.13 -8.20 0.07
N SER A 76 -5.97 -9.32 0.79
CA SER A 76 -6.03 -10.68 0.22
C SER A 76 -7.35 -11.39 0.51
N ASN A 77 -8.21 -10.82 1.34
CA ASN A 77 -9.38 -11.48 1.92
C ASN A 77 -10.65 -11.45 1.05
N MET A 78 -10.68 -10.61 0.02
CA MET A 78 -11.80 -10.43 -0.92
C MET A 78 -11.29 -10.10 -2.31
N GLU A 79 -12.17 -10.13 -3.31
CA GLU A 79 -11.88 -9.58 -4.63
C GLU A 79 -11.86 -8.06 -4.62
N TRP A 80 -11.06 -7.49 -5.50
CA TRP A 80 -11.03 -6.06 -5.73
C TRP A 80 -12.41 -5.54 -6.21
N PRO A 81 -12.89 -4.38 -5.76
CA PRO A 81 -12.25 -3.44 -4.84
C PRO A 81 -12.61 -3.67 -3.36
N SER A 82 -13.38 -4.71 -3.03
CA SER A 82 -13.83 -4.97 -1.65
C SER A 82 -12.69 -5.42 -0.72
N CYS A 83 -11.56 -5.86 -1.27
CA CYS A 83 -10.36 -6.14 -0.50
C CYS A 83 -9.68 -4.88 0.06
N GLY A 84 -9.98 -3.71 -0.51
CA GLY A 84 -9.33 -2.45 -0.21
C GLY A 84 -7.99 -2.29 -0.92
N GLU A 85 -7.71 -1.07 -1.37
CA GLU A 85 -6.46 -0.64 -2.00
C GLU A 85 -6.02 0.67 -1.37
N ILE A 86 -4.73 0.80 -1.04
CA ILE A 86 -4.15 2.05 -0.58
C ILE A 86 -2.98 2.37 -1.50
N ASP A 87 -3.07 3.47 -2.21
CA ASP A 87 -2.01 3.97 -3.07
C ASP A 87 -1.19 4.99 -2.30
N ILE A 88 -0.08 4.53 -1.70
CA ILE A 88 0.85 5.38 -0.95
C ILE A 88 1.44 6.41 -1.89
N MET A 89 1.68 6.01 -3.12
CA MET A 89 2.15 6.85 -4.22
C MET A 89 1.75 6.24 -5.55
N GLU A 90 1.17 7.05 -6.42
CA GLU A 90 1.14 6.83 -7.86
C GLU A 90 1.65 8.08 -8.57
N TYR A 91 2.28 7.89 -9.73
CA TYR A 91 2.63 8.98 -10.64
C TYR A 91 2.06 8.67 -12.01
N TYR A 92 1.25 9.57 -12.53
CA TYR A 92 0.79 9.55 -13.92
C TYR A 92 0.24 10.91 -14.37
N GLN A 93 -0.17 11.00 -15.65
CA GLN A 93 -0.65 12.23 -16.23
C GLN A 93 -2.17 12.32 -16.17
N ILE A 94 -2.68 13.41 -15.57
CA ILE A 94 -4.10 13.77 -15.61
C ILE A 94 -4.26 14.87 -16.65
N LYS A 95 -5.00 14.59 -17.74
CA LYS A 95 -5.20 15.52 -18.86
C LYS A 95 -3.88 16.09 -19.41
N GLY A 96 -2.84 15.25 -19.50
CA GLY A 96 -1.53 15.64 -20.02
C GLY A 96 -0.61 16.35 -19.03
N THR A 97 -1.03 16.56 -17.79
CA THR A 97 -0.23 17.16 -16.73
C THR A 97 0.19 16.07 -15.72
N PRO A 98 1.48 15.94 -15.37
CA PRO A 98 1.94 14.94 -14.40
C PRO A 98 1.49 15.30 -12.98
N HIS A 99 1.09 14.28 -12.24
CA HIS A 99 0.64 14.37 -10.84
C HIS A 99 1.26 13.28 -10.00
N ILE A 100 1.41 13.56 -8.73
CA ILE A 100 1.57 12.58 -7.65
C ILE A 100 0.18 12.37 -7.03
N LEU A 101 -0.22 11.10 -6.90
CA LEU A 101 -1.50 10.74 -6.32
C LEU A 101 -1.30 9.93 -5.05
N ALA A 102 -2.22 10.14 -4.10
CA ALA A 102 -2.28 9.45 -2.82
C ALA A 102 -3.75 9.11 -2.54
N ASN A 103 -4.10 7.82 -2.66
CA ASN A 103 -5.50 7.41 -2.74
C ASN A 103 -5.82 6.23 -1.82
N ALA A 104 -7.11 5.99 -1.62
CA ALA A 104 -7.61 4.68 -1.20
C ALA A 104 -8.89 4.33 -1.95
N ALA A 105 -9.09 3.02 -2.18
CA ALA A 105 -10.26 2.51 -2.86
C ALA A 105 -10.90 1.34 -2.09
N TRP A 106 -12.22 1.29 -2.10
CA TRP A 106 -13.01 0.20 -1.49
C TRP A 106 -14.28 -0.10 -2.27
N GLY A 107 -14.92 -1.22 -1.95
CA GLY A 107 -16.06 -1.74 -2.69
C GLY A 107 -17.35 -0.95 -2.49
N THR A 108 -18.18 -0.95 -3.54
CA THR A 108 -19.55 -0.41 -3.55
C THR A 108 -20.58 -1.54 -3.51
N ASP A 109 -21.84 -1.21 -3.79
CA ASP A 109 -22.93 -2.17 -3.99
C ASP A 109 -22.90 -2.85 -5.37
N ARG A 110 -21.97 -2.46 -6.23
CA ARG A 110 -21.81 -3.00 -7.58
C ARG A 110 -20.45 -3.65 -7.72
N GLN A 111 -20.43 -4.87 -8.25
CA GLN A 111 -19.19 -5.59 -8.52
C GLN A 111 -18.28 -4.80 -9.46
N TRP A 112 -16.98 -4.78 -9.17
CA TRP A 112 -15.93 -4.08 -9.93
C TRP A 112 -16.06 -2.54 -9.94
N HIS A 113 -16.95 -1.98 -9.12
CA HIS A 113 -17.05 -0.54 -8.92
C HIS A 113 -16.44 -0.15 -7.57
N ALA A 114 -15.42 0.68 -7.63
CA ALA A 114 -14.77 1.24 -6.45
C ALA A 114 -15.36 2.60 -6.07
N LYS A 115 -15.38 2.86 -4.79
CA LYS A 115 -15.42 4.21 -4.22
C LYS A 115 -13.98 4.61 -3.91
N TRP A 116 -13.65 5.85 -4.20
CA TRP A 116 -12.31 6.39 -4.04
C TRP A 116 -12.31 7.59 -3.09
N ASP A 117 -11.28 7.65 -2.26
CA ASP A 117 -10.80 8.88 -1.66
C ASP A 117 -9.46 9.18 -2.35
N SER A 118 -9.40 10.28 -3.09
CA SER A 118 -8.27 10.56 -3.98
C SER A 118 -7.78 11.98 -3.84
N GLN A 119 -6.47 12.11 -3.72
CA GLN A 119 -5.78 13.39 -3.77
C GLN A 119 -4.72 13.37 -4.87
N ALA A 120 -4.81 14.32 -5.79
CA ALA A 120 -3.86 14.48 -6.87
C ALA A 120 -3.14 15.84 -6.74
N THR A 121 -1.84 15.78 -6.51
CA THR A 121 -0.98 16.97 -6.39
C THR A 121 -0.21 17.14 -7.69
N PRO A 122 -0.31 18.32 -8.38
CA PRO A 122 0.49 18.57 -9.56
C PRO A 122 1.99 18.36 -9.30
N TYR A 123 2.68 17.68 -10.19
CA TYR A 123 4.10 17.40 -10.05
C TYR A 123 4.95 18.67 -9.92
N SER A 124 4.50 19.75 -10.58
CA SER A 124 5.13 21.09 -10.48
C SER A 124 5.15 21.64 -9.05
N HIS A 125 4.20 21.23 -8.19
CA HIS A 125 4.19 21.61 -6.77
C HIS A 125 5.52 21.27 -6.06
N PHE A 126 6.16 20.20 -6.50
CA PHE A 126 7.44 19.74 -5.95
C PHE A 126 8.62 20.31 -6.74
N THR A 127 8.56 20.26 -8.07
CA THR A 127 9.67 20.69 -8.93
C THR A 127 9.87 22.19 -8.99
N ASP A 128 8.84 23.00 -8.76
CA ASP A 128 8.98 24.45 -8.66
C ASP A 128 9.71 24.89 -7.39
N LYS A 129 9.61 24.08 -6.33
CA LYS A 129 10.35 24.29 -5.06
C LYS A 129 11.79 23.77 -5.15
N ASP A 130 12.01 22.71 -5.91
CA ASP A 130 13.30 22.03 -6.06
C ASP A 130 13.43 21.49 -7.50
N PRO A 131 14.13 22.21 -8.41
CA PRO A 131 14.33 21.77 -9.79
C PRO A 131 15.01 20.40 -9.93
N ASP A 132 15.79 19.99 -8.95
CA ASP A 132 16.48 18.70 -8.92
C ASP A 132 15.65 17.58 -8.26
N TRP A 133 14.40 17.84 -7.93
CA TRP A 133 13.52 16.92 -7.19
C TRP A 133 13.50 15.51 -7.82
N ALA A 134 13.30 15.42 -9.13
CA ALA A 134 13.24 14.14 -9.84
C ALA A 134 14.51 13.29 -9.77
N SER A 135 15.65 13.91 -9.47
CA SER A 135 16.94 13.23 -9.34
C SER A 135 17.24 12.72 -7.93
N LYS A 136 16.39 13.06 -6.96
CA LYS A 136 16.57 12.75 -5.54
C LYS A 136 15.75 11.54 -5.11
N PHE A 137 16.18 10.91 -4.01
CA PHE A 137 15.38 9.95 -3.30
C PHE A 137 14.44 10.66 -2.33
N HIS A 138 13.18 10.29 -2.35
CA HIS A 138 12.13 10.81 -1.48
C HIS A 138 11.58 9.72 -0.57
N ILE A 139 11.01 10.10 0.57
CA ILE A 139 10.39 9.19 1.51
C ILE A 139 8.88 9.21 1.28
N TRP A 140 8.36 8.13 0.75
CA TRP A 140 6.93 7.87 0.59
C TRP A 140 6.46 7.16 1.85
N ARG A 141 5.58 7.82 2.61
CA ARG A 141 5.18 7.32 3.92
C ARG A 141 3.67 7.15 4.01
N MET A 142 3.27 6.06 4.64
CA MET A 142 1.92 5.82 5.11
C MET A 142 1.95 5.62 6.63
N ASP A 143 1.16 6.39 7.35
CA ASP A 143 0.80 6.12 8.73
C ASP A 143 -0.63 5.57 8.74
N TRP A 144 -0.79 4.32 9.12
CA TRP A 144 -2.07 3.62 9.09
C TRP A 144 -2.34 3.00 10.46
N ASP A 145 -3.48 3.37 11.05
CA ASP A 145 -3.96 2.86 12.33
C ASP A 145 -5.48 2.54 12.29
N GLU A 146 -6.09 2.37 13.45
CA GLU A 146 -7.51 2.05 13.59
C GLU A 146 -8.42 3.23 13.22
N GLU A 147 -7.90 4.45 13.15
CA GLU A 147 -8.66 5.68 12.96
C GLU A 147 -8.55 6.20 11.53
N ALA A 148 -7.33 6.19 10.96
CA ALA A 148 -7.07 6.80 9.66
C ALA A 148 -5.89 6.17 8.91
N ILE A 149 -5.86 6.46 7.60
CA ILE A 149 -4.71 6.31 6.73
C ILE A 149 -4.23 7.70 6.39
N LYS A 150 -2.95 8.01 6.66
CA LYS A 150 -2.30 9.28 6.33
C LYS A 150 -1.15 9.01 5.38
N LEU A 151 -1.18 9.66 4.23
CA LEU A 151 -0.23 9.47 3.14
C LEU A 151 0.64 10.72 2.98
N TYR A 152 1.95 10.52 2.94
CA TYR A 152 2.92 11.62 2.95
C TYR A 152 3.96 11.42 1.86
N LEU A 153 4.47 12.55 1.37
CA LEU A 153 5.71 12.63 0.62
C LEU A 153 6.71 13.49 1.43
N ASP A 154 7.82 12.88 1.81
CA ASP A 154 8.75 13.42 2.81
C ASP A 154 7.96 13.75 4.09
N ASP A 155 7.86 15.01 4.48
CA ASP A 155 7.06 15.42 5.64
C ASP A 155 5.74 16.11 5.27
N GLU A 156 5.42 16.24 3.96
CA GLU A 156 4.20 16.86 3.49
C GLU A 156 3.05 15.85 3.49
N LEU A 157 1.97 16.14 4.21
CA LEU A 157 0.74 15.34 4.19
C LEU A 157 0.02 15.54 2.84
N LEU A 158 -0.12 14.47 2.06
CA LEU A 158 -0.82 14.49 0.79
C LEU A 158 -2.31 14.16 0.94
N ASN A 159 -2.64 13.15 1.75
CA ASN A 159 -4.03 12.73 1.98
C ASN A 159 -4.21 12.16 3.38
N GLU A 160 -5.37 12.43 3.99
CA GLU A 160 -5.81 11.82 5.25
C GLU A 160 -7.20 11.23 5.07
N ILE A 161 -7.33 9.92 5.23
CA ILE A 161 -8.51 9.12 4.94
C ILE A 161 -9.04 8.51 6.24
N PRO A 162 -10.12 9.06 6.82
CA PRO A 162 -10.71 8.50 8.04
C PRO A 162 -11.33 7.13 7.77
N LEU A 163 -10.97 6.11 8.56
CA LEU A 163 -11.51 4.75 8.38
C LEU A 163 -13.01 4.66 8.64
N SER A 164 -13.58 5.62 9.36
CA SER A 164 -15.04 5.71 9.56
C SER A 164 -15.81 5.87 8.24
N SER A 165 -15.19 6.40 7.18
CA SER A 165 -15.79 6.64 5.87
C SER A 165 -15.55 5.53 4.83
N THR A 166 -14.75 4.52 5.13
CA THR A 166 -14.23 3.54 4.16
C THR A 166 -14.93 2.17 4.20
N ARG A 167 -16.22 2.14 4.53
CA ARG A 167 -16.96 0.89 4.53
C ARG A 167 -17.36 0.48 3.13
N ASN A 168 -17.14 -0.79 2.83
CA ASN A 168 -17.65 -1.46 1.64
C ASN A 168 -19.18 -1.39 1.58
N GLY A 169 -19.72 -1.39 0.37
CA GLY A 169 -21.13 -1.65 0.14
C GLY A 169 -21.48 -3.14 0.32
N SER A 170 -22.67 -3.52 -0.19
CA SER A 170 -23.24 -4.86 -0.02
C SER A 170 -22.37 -5.99 -0.57
N ILE A 171 -21.64 -5.78 -1.67
CA ILE A 171 -20.71 -6.77 -2.24
C ILE A 171 -19.62 -7.14 -1.22
N GLY A 172 -19.05 -6.16 -0.53
CA GLY A 172 -18.07 -6.37 0.55
C GLY A 172 -18.72 -6.55 1.94
N LYS A 173 -20.04 -6.84 2.00
CA LYS A 173 -20.80 -7.13 3.21
C LYS A 173 -20.71 -6.03 4.29
N GLY A 174 -20.59 -4.76 3.88
CA GLY A 174 -20.48 -3.63 4.79
C GLY A 174 -19.20 -3.62 5.65
N THR A 175 -18.21 -4.45 5.33
CA THR A 175 -16.95 -4.51 6.08
C THR A 175 -16.07 -3.30 5.79
N ASN A 176 -15.15 -2.99 6.69
CA ASN A 176 -14.08 -2.03 6.38
C ASN A 176 -12.83 -2.80 5.96
N PRO A 177 -12.38 -2.69 4.70
CA PRO A 177 -11.23 -3.46 4.22
C PRO A 177 -9.91 -3.03 4.87
N PHE A 178 -9.82 -1.77 5.33
CA PHE A 178 -8.62 -1.23 5.96
C PHE A 178 -8.48 -1.60 7.45
N THR A 179 -9.35 -2.46 7.96
CA THR A 179 -9.18 -3.16 9.24
C THR A 179 -8.70 -4.60 9.06
N LYS A 180 -8.23 -4.94 7.86
CA LYS A 180 -7.71 -6.26 7.49
C LYS A 180 -6.28 -6.14 6.99
N PRO A 181 -5.47 -7.22 7.13
CA PRO A 181 -4.12 -7.21 6.60
C PRO A 181 -4.06 -6.96 5.09
N GLN A 182 -3.02 -6.25 4.65
CA GLN A 182 -2.75 -5.99 3.26
C GLN A 182 -1.29 -6.32 2.92
N TYR A 183 -1.04 -6.74 1.69
CA TYR A 183 0.29 -6.94 1.15
C TYR A 183 0.74 -5.72 0.34
N LEU A 184 2.05 -5.51 0.29
CA LEU A 184 2.68 -4.37 -0.40
C LEU A 184 3.05 -4.75 -1.83
N LEU A 185 2.87 -3.78 -2.72
CA LEU A 185 3.30 -3.84 -4.12
C LEU A 185 4.11 -2.59 -4.48
N LEU A 186 5.15 -2.80 -5.27
CA LEU A 186 5.94 -1.75 -5.90
C LEU A 186 6.09 -2.12 -7.37
N ASN A 187 5.66 -1.25 -8.26
CA ASN A 187 5.75 -1.53 -9.69
C ASN A 187 6.03 -0.28 -10.52
N LEU A 188 6.55 -0.51 -11.69
CA LEU A 188 6.65 0.49 -12.75
C LEU A 188 5.79 0.02 -13.94
N ALA A 189 4.58 0.55 -14.05
CA ALA A 189 3.78 0.35 -15.25
C ALA A 189 4.21 1.32 -16.36
N ILE A 190 4.01 0.94 -17.61
CA ILE A 190 4.40 1.73 -18.78
C ILE A 190 3.20 1.90 -19.71
N GLY A 191 2.91 3.14 -20.05
CA GLY A 191 1.79 3.50 -20.95
C GLY A 191 0.42 3.17 -20.33
N GLY A 192 -0.47 2.65 -21.16
CA GLY A 192 -1.83 2.33 -20.74
C GLY A 192 -2.72 3.56 -20.58
N ILE A 193 -3.81 3.41 -19.83
CA ILE A 193 -4.80 4.49 -19.64
C ILE A 193 -4.20 5.63 -18.82
N ASN A 194 -3.47 5.31 -17.76
CA ASN A 194 -2.91 6.30 -16.83
C ASN A 194 -1.56 6.86 -17.31
N GLY A 195 -0.64 6.01 -17.79
CA GLY A 195 0.66 6.46 -18.27
C GLY A 195 0.61 7.21 -19.60
N GLY A 196 -0.38 6.92 -20.43
CA GLY A 196 -0.56 7.55 -21.72
C GLY A 196 0.54 7.20 -22.75
N PRO A 197 0.83 8.11 -23.71
CA PRO A 197 1.89 7.92 -24.69
C PRO A 197 3.25 7.82 -24.04
N ILE A 198 4.08 6.91 -24.55
CA ILE A 198 5.41 6.62 -24.00
C ILE A 198 6.44 7.48 -24.72
N ASP A 199 7.33 8.10 -23.96
CA ASP A 199 8.55 8.70 -24.49
C ASP A 199 9.62 7.62 -24.63
N GLU A 200 9.82 7.13 -25.86
CA GLU A 200 10.81 6.07 -26.12
C GLU A 200 12.25 6.52 -25.86
N ALA A 201 12.53 7.82 -25.91
CA ALA A 201 13.86 8.33 -25.61
C ALA A 201 14.19 8.26 -24.10
N ALA A 202 13.18 8.15 -23.25
CA ALA A 202 13.37 7.96 -21.81
C ALA A 202 13.62 6.49 -21.41
N LEU A 203 13.58 5.55 -22.35
CA LEU A 203 13.85 4.15 -22.09
C LEU A 203 15.35 3.81 -22.13
N PRO A 204 15.85 2.92 -21.27
CA PRO A 204 15.13 2.24 -20.20
C PRO A 204 14.86 3.16 -19.00
N MET A 205 13.63 3.10 -18.47
CA MET A 205 13.27 3.84 -17.27
C MET A 205 13.69 3.06 -16.02
N LYS A 206 14.14 3.78 -14.99
CA LYS A 206 14.55 3.17 -13.71
C LYS A 206 13.67 3.66 -12.57
N TYR A 207 13.18 2.72 -11.79
CA TYR A 207 12.55 2.96 -10.50
C TYR A 207 13.48 2.41 -9.42
N GLU A 208 14.06 3.31 -8.62
CA GLU A 208 15.10 2.96 -7.67
C GLU A 208 14.57 3.01 -6.25
N ILE A 209 14.75 1.92 -5.52
CA ILE A 209 14.26 1.77 -4.14
C ILE A 209 15.48 1.55 -3.24
N ASP A 210 15.70 2.48 -2.32
CA ASP A 210 16.79 2.39 -1.33
C ASP A 210 16.41 1.42 -0.22
N TYR A 211 15.23 1.63 0.39
CA TYR A 211 14.69 0.73 1.40
C TYR A 211 13.16 0.74 1.45
N VAL A 212 12.64 -0.33 2.01
CA VAL A 212 11.26 -0.45 2.51
C VAL A 212 11.34 -0.80 3.99
N ARG A 213 10.72 0.00 4.84
CA ARG A 213 10.63 -0.22 6.29
C ARG A 213 9.19 -0.18 6.73
N VAL A 214 8.79 -1.15 7.56
CA VAL A 214 7.47 -1.17 8.16
C VAL A 214 7.64 -1.26 9.67
N TYR A 215 7.12 -0.24 10.36
CA TYR A 215 7.13 -0.17 11.82
C TYR A 215 5.73 -0.44 12.31
N GLN A 216 5.59 -1.39 13.21
CA GLN A 216 4.34 -1.70 13.87
C GLN A 216 4.45 -1.41 15.36
N LYS A 217 3.35 -0.95 15.97
CA LYS A 217 3.32 -0.80 17.43
C LYS A 217 3.58 -2.18 18.03
N GLU A 218 4.56 -2.26 18.91
CA GLU A 218 4.72 -3.47 19.72
C GLU A 218 3.41 -3.72 20.47
N LYS A 219 2.94 -4.95 20.40
CA LYS A 219 1.87 -5.42 21.28
C LYS A 219 2.49 -5.64 22.66
N GLY A 220 2.79 -4.53 23.31
CA GLY A 220 3.36 -4.54 24.65
C GLY A 220 2.28 -4.35 25.70
N ILE A 221 2.55 -4.83 26.88
CA ILE A 221 1.75 -4.58 28.06
C ILE A 221 1.99 -3.13 28.50
N ALA A 222 0.99 -2.25 28.37
CA ALA A 222 1.12 -0.85 28.70
C ALA A 222 1.23 -0.67 30.23
N SER A 223 2.40 -0.30 30.69
CA SER A 223 2.64 0.00 32.11
C SER A 223 1.74 1.15 32.58
N GLY A 224 1.21 1.04 33.81
CA GLY A 224 0.37 2.08 34.42
C GLY A 224 -1.10 2.11 33.95
N LYS A 225 -1.53 1.13 33.14
CA LYS A 225 -2.94 0.98 32.74
C LYS A 225 -3.53 -0.30 33.34
N VAL A 226 -4.84 -0.32 33.47
CA VAL A 226 -5.57 -1.52 33.84
C VAL A 226 -5.50 -2.50 32.66
N TRP A 227 -4.96 -3.69 32.91
CA TRP A 227 -4.83 -4.72 31.89
C TRP A 227 -6.06 -5.62 31.86
N ARG A 228 -6.46 -6.01 30.66
CA ARG A 228 -7.64 -6.84 30.44
C ARG A 228 -7.29 -8.10 29.68
N ASP A 229 -8.00 -9.19 29.97
CA ASP A 229 -7.92 -10.44 29.23
C ASP A 229 -8.60 -10.34 27.84
N THR A 230 -8.60 -11.43 27.09
CA THR A 230 -9.24 -11.51 25.77
C THR A 230 -10.76 -11.33 25.80
N ASP A 231 -11.39 -11.51 26.95
CA ASP A 231 -12.83 -11.37 27.18
C ASP A 231 -13.20 -9.98 27.75
N GLY A 232 -12.18 -9.13 27.99
CA GLY A 232 -12.34 -7.77 28.48
C GLY A 232 -12.36 -7.64 29.99
N ASN A 233 -12.16 -8.72 30.75
CA ASN A 233 -12.11 -8.68 32.21
C ASN A 233 -10.77 -8.12 32.69
N VAL A 234 -10.78 -7.44 33.84
CA VAL A 234 -9.55 -6.95 34.46
C VAL A 234 -8.69 -8.13 34.90
N ILE A 235 -7.43 -8.13 34.47
CA ILE A 235 -6.48 -9.17 34.88
C ILE A 235 -6.06 -8.91 36.33
N ASN A 236 -6.31 -9.90 37.17
CA ASN A 236 -5.88 -9.93 38.57
C ASN A 236 -4.94 -11.13 38.76
N ALA A 237 -3.67 -10.92 38.41
CA ALA A 237 -2.63 -11.97 38.50
C ALA A 237 -1.40 -11.42 39.22
N HIS A 238 -1.51 -11.32 40.56
CA HIS A 238 -0.44 -10.79 41.40
C HIS A 238 0.72 -11.79 41.54
N GLY A 239 1.95 -11.28 41.40
CA GLY A 239 3.16 -12.10 41.56
C GLY A 239 3.33 -13.23 40.56
N GLY A 240 2.62 -13.16 39.43
CA GLY A 240 2.53 -14.25 38.47
C GLY A 240 3.61 -14.24 37.39
N GLY A 241 3.55 -15.26 36.56
CA GLY A 241 4.38 -15.42 35.37
C GLY A 241 3.61 -15.24 34.08
N ILE A 242 4.33 -14.97 32.99
CA ILE A 242 3.79 -14.91 31.65
C ILE A 242 4.43 -16.01 30.83
N LEU A 243 3.61 -16.83 30.17
CA LEU A 243 4.02 -17.87 29.25
C LEU A 243 3.51 -17.51 27.85
N PHE A 244 4.38 -17.52 26.85
CA PHE A 244 3.98 -17.47 25.45
C PHE A 244 3.89 -18.90 24.89
N HIS A 245 2.71 -19.29 24.42
CA HIS A 245 2.48 -20.61 23.84
C HIS A 245 1.44 -20.52 22.71
N GLU A 246 1.71 -21.16 21.59
CA GLU A 246 0.82 -21.20 20.40
C GLU A 246 0.29 -19.81 19.95
N GLY A 247 1.16 -18.79 19.93
CA GLY A 247 0.80 -17.45 19.48
C GLY A 247 0.01 -16.61 20.49
N LYS A 248 -0.19 -17.11 21.71
CA LYS A 248 -0.91 -16.43 22.80
C LYS A 248 -0.03 -16.23 24.00
N TYR A 249 -0.29 -15.17 24.74
CA TYR A 249 0.29 -14.93 26.05
C TYR A 249 -0.69 -15.43 27.13
N TYR A 250 -0.23 -16.33 27.97
CA TYR A 250 -0.93 -16.79 29.14
C TYR A 250 -0.32 -16.10 30.34
N TRP A 251 -1.15 -15.39 31.08
CA TRP A 251 -0.74 -14.78 32.34
C TRP A 251 -1.40 -15.48 33.48
N PHE A 252 -0.61 -16.04 34.38
CA PHE A 252 -1.06 -16.75 35.56
C PHE A 252 -0.45 -16.15 36.81
N GLY A 253 -1.20 -16.11 37.89
CA GLY A 253 -0.80 -15.53 39.14
C GLY A 253 -1.90 -15.63 40.18
N GLU A 254 -1.62 -15.06 41.34
CA GLU A 254 -2.51 -15.06 42.48
C GLU A 254 -3.69 -14.11 42.26
N HIS A 255 -4.91 -14.59 42.43
CA HIS A 255 -6.10 -13.74 42.48
C HIS A 255 -6.23 -13.12 43.86
N ARG A 256 -6.11 -11.81 43.98
CA ARG A 256 -6.35 -11.09 45.22
C ARG A 256 -7.66 -10.31 45.10
N PRO A 257 -8.70 -10.67 45.87
CA PRO A 257 -9.94 -9.92 45.93
C PRO A 257 -9.67 -8.51 46.53
N GLU A 258 -10.46 -7.52 46.11
CA GLU A 258 -10.29 -6.11 46.51
C GLU A 258 -10.40 -5.86 48.02
N SER A 259 -10.89 -6.81 48.76
CA SER A 259 -11.03 -6.77 50.23
C SER A 259 -10.01 -7.66 50.91
N GLY A 260 -8.81 -7.17 51.17
CA GLY A 260 -7.98 -7.95 52.03
C GLY A 260 -6.49 -7.77 51.95
N PHE A 261 -5.99 -6.68 52.47
CA PHE A 261 -4.83 -6.81 53.34
C PHE A 261 -5.37 -7.15 54.73
N VAL A 262 -5.19 -8.40 55.15
CA VAL A 262 -5.20 -8.79 56.55
C VAL A 262 -3.76 -8.91 56.98
#